data_4664be5a6120820c72b26cbe7a02960e
#
_entry.id   4664be5a6120820c72b26cbe7a02960e
#
_cell.length_a   1.000
_cell.length_b   1.000
_cell.length_c   1.000
_cell.angle_alpha   90.00
_cell.angle_beta   90.00
_cell.angle_gamma   90.00
#
_symmetry.space_group_name_H-M   'P 1'
#
loop_
_entity.id
_entity.type
_entity.pdbx_description
1 polymer ?
#
loop_
_entity_poly.entity_id
_entity_poly.type
_entity_poly.pdbx_seq_one_letter_code
_entity_poly.pdbx_strand_id
1 'polypeptide(L)'
;MLQKLPGIGYITAKKLVDQFGSAQGVLNEKKINLLKIKGIGAFHLQGFDQFERYLPVVTGEEKFLEKEKIILLLHPSPDYPKGLRFCANTPLVLFQKGSISWKNERILSIVGTRNPTSRDVDFCKQLIEDLAEYKPLIVLDFLGVLIL
;
A
#
# COMPACT_ATOMS: atom_id res chain seq x y z
N MET A 1 -7.04 7.29 5.53
CA MET A 1 -8.01 7.55 6.64
C MET A 1 -8.28 6.32 7.49
N LEU A 2 -8.96 5.27 7.00
CA LEU A 2 -9.35 4.12 7.85
C LEU A 2 -8.19 3.50 8.67
N GLN A 3 -7.04 3.31 8.05
CA GLN A 3 -5.85 2.74 8.71
C GLN A 3 -5.21 3.64 9.78
N LYS A 4 -5.68 4.87 9.94
CA LYS A 4 -5.27 5.76 11.04
C LYS A 4 -6.13 5.55 12.29
N LEU A 5 -7.26 4.87 12.15
CA LEU A 5 -8.13 4.60 13.28
C LEU A 5 -7.57 3.46 14.14
N PRO A 6 -7.61 3.60 15.47
CA PRO A 6 -7.20 2.54 16.39
C PRO A 6 -7.96 1.24 16.09
N GLY A 7 -7.26 0.12 16.13
CA GLY A 7 -7.84 -1.20 15.88
C GLY A 7 -8.04 -1.56 14.42
N ILE A 8 -7.83 -0.64 13.47
CA ILE A 8 -7.98 -0.91 12.04
C ILE A 8 -6.62 -1.04 11.36
N GLY A 9 -6.12 -2.26 11.29
CA GLY A 9 -5.00 -2.61 10.42
C GLY A 9 -5.43 -2.75 8.95
N TYR A 10 -4.47 -3.02 8.05
CA TYR A 10 -4.75 -3.09 6.61
C TYR A 10 -5.74 -4.19 6.24
N ILE A 11 -5.71 -5.36 6.90
CA ILE A 11 -6.64 -6.48 6.66
C ILE A 11 -8.07 -6.06 6.98
N THR A 12 -8.27 -5.44 8.15
CA THR A 12 -9.58 -4.96 8.60
C THR A 12 -10.09 -3.86 7.68
N ALA A 13 -9.23 -2.89 7.32
CA ALA A 13 -9.58 -1.83 6.39
C ALA A 13 -9.98 -2.38 5.01
N LYS A 14 -9.25 -3.39 4.51
CA LYS A 14 -9.57 -4.04 3.23
C LYS A 14 -10.94 -4.71 3.27
N LYS A 15 -11.22 -5.52 4.29
CA LYS A 15 -12.54 -6.18 4.45
C LYS A 15 -13.68 -5.17 4.46
N LEU A 16 -13.50 -4.05 5.17
CA LEU A 16 -14.49 -2.99 5.24
C LEU A 16 -14.70 -2.33 3.87
N VAL A 17 -13.63 -1.98 3.18
CA VAL A 17 -13.71 -1.36 1.85
C VAL A 17 -14.29 -2.32 0.81
N ASP A 18 -13.91 -3.59 0.82
CA ASP A 18 -14.46 -4.61 -0.07
C ASP A 18 -15.98 -4.77 0.11
N GLN A 19 -16.49 -4.61 1.35
CA GLN A 19 -17.93 -4.74 1.65
C GLN A 19 -18.73 -3.46 1.31
N PHE A 20 -18.17 -2.28 1.51
CA PHE A 20 -18.88 -0.99 1.38
C PHE A 20 -18.38 -0.14 0.19
N GLY A 21 -17.49 -0.68 -0.62
CA GLY A 21 -16.99 -0.08 -1.87
C GLY A 21 -15.95 1.03 -1.69
N SER A 22 -15.95 1.74 -0.56
CA SER A 22 -15.03 2.84 -0.31
C SER A 22 -14.83 3.13 1.17
N ALA A 23 -13.74 3.83 1.50
CA ALA A 23 -13.50 4.30 2.87
C ALA A 23 -14.60 5.26 3.35
N GLN A 24 -15.14 6.10 2.47
CA GLN A 24 -16.25 6.99 2.77
C GLN A 24 -17.53 6.22 3.07
N GLY A 25 -17.83 5.17 2.28
CA GLY A 25 -18.96 4.26 2.54
C GLY A 25 -18.87 3.62 3.91
N VAL A 26 -17.66 3.18 4.30
CA VAL A 26 -17.41 2.62 5.63
C VAL A 26 -17.65 3.64 6.75
N LEU A 27 -17.15 4.88 6.60
CA LEU A 27 -17.29 5.93 7.63
C LEU A 27 -18.72 6.41 7.79
N ASN A 28 -19.52 6.36 6.72
CA ASN A 28 -20.93 6.75 6.75
C ASN A 28 -21.85 5.63 7.25
N GLU A 29 -21.33 4.40 7.41
CA GLU A 29 -22.14 3.26 7.79
C GLU A 29 -22.36 3.19 9.31
N LYS A 30 -23.51 2.64 9.72
CA LYS A 30 -23.83 2.43 11.12
C LYS A 30 -22.94 1.33 11.69
N LYS A 31 -22.38 1.53 12.89
CA LYS A 31 -21.54 0.54 13.58
C LYS A 31 -22.16 -0.85 13.65
N ILE A 32 -23.47 -0.92 13.85
CA ILE A 32 -24.17 -2.20 13.94
C ILE A 32 -24.06 -3.04 12.66
N ASN A 33 -23.97 -2.39 11.51
CA ASN A 33 -23.77 -3.07 10.23
C ASN A 33 -22.31 -3.48 10.03
N LEU A 34 -21.37 -2.68 10.50
CA LEU A 34 -19.93 -3.02 10.50
C LEU A 34 -19.66 -4.25 11.38
N LEU A 35 -20.34 -4.36 12.53
CA LEU A 35 -20.21 -5.51 13.45
C LEU A 35 -20.74 -6.83 12.88
N LYS A 36 -21.58 -6.81 11.85
CA LYS A 36 -22.07 -8.02 11.17
C LYS A 36 -21.00 -8.69 10.30
N ILE A 37 -19.91 -8.00 10.02
CA ILE A 37 -18.84 -8.53 9.16
C ILE A 37 -17.98 -9.51 9.96
N LYS A 38 -17.81 -10.71 9.43
CA LYS A 38 -17.02 -11.76 10.08
C LYS A 38 -15.59 -11.29 10.38
N GLY A 39 -15.22 -11.30 11.66
CA GLY A 39 -13.91 -10.89 12.14
C GLY A 39 -13.78 -9.40 12.46
N ILE A 40 -14.89 -8.64 12.41
CA ILE A 40 -14.96 -7.26 12.91
C ILE A 40 -15.68 -7.29 14.27
N GLY A 41 -15.00 -6.85 15.31
CA GLY A 41 -15.56 -6.74 16.67
C GLY A 41 -15.50 -5.30 17.18
N ALA A 42 -16.05 -5.08 18.38
CA ALA A 42 -16.09 -3.76 19.02
C ALA A 42 -14.71 -3.08 19.13
N PHE A 43 -13.66 -3.87 19.35
CA PHE A 43 -12.27 -3.37 19.39
C PHE A 43 -11.89 -2.65 18.11
N HIS A 44 -12.26 -3.18 16.94
CA HIS A 44 -11.92 -2.58 15.64
C HIS A 44 -12.64 -1.25 15.39
N LEU A 45 -13.75 -1.00 16.11
CA LEU A 45 -14.59 0.17 15.90
C LEU A 45 -14.44 1.26 16.97
N GLN A 46 -13.48 1.12 17.88
CA GLN A 46 -13.25 2.08 18.97
C GLN A 46 -12.94 3.49 18.47
N GLY A 47 -12.23 3.62 17.34
CA GLY A 47 -11.86 4.91 16.75
C GLY A 47 -12.93 5.55 15.87
N PHE A 48 -14.01 4.84 15.53
CA PHE A 48 -14.99 5.35 14.56
C PHE A 48 -15.74 6.59 15.01
N ASP A 49 -16.10 6.71 16.29
CA ASP A 49 -16.84 7.88 16.81
C ASP A 49 -15.96 9.12 16.89
N GLN A 50 -14.67 8.95 16.73
CA GLN A 50 -13.70 10.03 16.89
C GLN A 50 -12.84 10.19 15.62
N PHE A 51 -13.31 9.69 14.48
CA PHE A 51 -12.53 9.72 13.25
C PHE A 51 -12.15 11.14 12.83
N GLU A 52 -12.97 12.13 13.16
CA GLU A 52 -12.70 13.55 12.90
C GLU A 52 -11.39 14.03 13.52
N ARG A 53 -10.98 13.46 14.65
CA ARG A 53 -9.68 13.78 15.29
C ARG A 53 -8.48 13.44 14.43
N TYR A 54 -8.64 12.52 13.49
CA TYR A 54 -7.58 12.08 12.59
C TYR A 54 -7.55 12.85 11.26
N LEU A 55 -8.58 13.68 11.00
CA LEU A 55 -8.65 14.49 9.79
C LEU A 55 -7.45 15.43 9.62
N PRO A 56 -6.98 16.15 10.64
CA PRO A 56 -5.81 17.02 10.49
C PRO A 56 -4.55 16.27 10.07
N VAL A 57 -4.36 15.05 10.60
CA VAL A 57 -3.23 14.19 10.22
C VAL A 57 -3.34 13.78 8.76
N VAL A 58 -4.53 13.35 8.33
CA VAL A 58 -4.79 12.94 6.93
C VAL A 58 -4.58 14.12 5.98
N THR A 59 -5.12 15.29 6.31
CA THR A 59 -4.93 16.50 5.51
C THR A 59 -3.45 16.92 5.43
N GLY A 60 -2.70 16.75 6.52
CA GLY A 60 -1.25 16.97 6.52
C GLY A 60 -0.51 16.02 5.57
N GLU A 61 -0.89 14.74 5.57
CA GLU A 61 -0.35 13.74 4.65
C GLU A 61 -0.70 14.07 3.19
N GLU A 62 -1.94 14.46 2.91
CA GLU A 62 -2.38 14.86 1.55
C GLU A 62 -1.52 16.02 1.02
N LYS A 63 -1.34 17.08 1.82
CA LYS A 63 -0.47 18.22 1.45
C LYS A 63 0.98 17.79 1.21
N PHE A 64 1.49 16.86 2.01
CA PHE A 64 2.83 16.31 1.81
C PHE A 64 2.93 15.55 0.49
N LEU A 65 1.94 14.70 0.19
CA LEU A 65 1.91 13.94 -1.06
C LEU A 65 1.86 14.85 -2.29
N GLU A 66 1.05 15.91 -2.24
CA GLU A 66 0.97 16.92 -3.30
C GLU A 66 2.32 17.63 -3.50
N LYS A 67 2.93 18.11 -2.40
CA LYS A 67 4.24 18.77 -2.42
C LYS A 67 5.33 17.88 -3.02
N GLU A 68 5.36 16.62 -2.64
CA GLU A 68 6.36 15.64 -3.08
C GLU A 68 6.00 14.99 -4.42
N LYS A 69 4.87 15.38 -5.03
CA LYS A 69 4.35 14.80 -6.29
C LYS A 69 4.21 13.29 -6.21
N ILE A 70 3.70 12.79 -5.07
CA ILE A 70 3.43 11.38 -4.84
C ILE A 70 1.97 11.10 -5.19
N ILE A 71 1.75 10.12 -6.06
CA ILE A 71 0.43 9.69 -6.50
C ILE A 71 -0.04 8.56 -5.59
N LEU A 72 -1.28 8.65 -5.11
CA LEU A 72 -1.95 7.56 -4.40
C LEU A 72 -2.66 6.65 -5.39
N LEU A 73 -2.30 5.37 -5.37
CA LEU A 73 -3.01 4.33 -6.08
C LEU A 73 -3.85 3.55 -5.08
N LEU A 74 -5.16 3.63 -5.23
CA LEU A 74 -6.11 3.03 -4.30
C LEU A 74 -6.69 1.74 -4.88
N HIS A 75 -6.73 0.66 -4.11
CA HIS A 75 -7.48 -0.54 -4.46
C HIS A 75 -8.99 -0.27 -4.20
N PRO A 76 -9.90 -0.60 -5.12
CA PRO A 76 -9.76 -1.28 -6.42
C PRO A 76 -9.73 -0.37 -7.67
N SER A 77 -9.17 0.85 -7.57
CA SER A 77 -9.12 1.80 -8.67
C SER A 77 -8.57 1.17 -9.97
N PRO A 78 -9.03 1.63 -11.16
CA PRO A 78 -8.52 1.19 -12.46
C PRO A 78 -7.00 1.37 -12.64
N ASP A 79 -6.42 2.38 -11.98
CA ASP A 79 -4.99 2.70 -12.06
C ASP A 79 -4.13 1.80 -11.15
N TYR A 80 -4.78 1.02 -10.28
CA TYR A 80 -4.07 0.12 -9.38
C TYR A 80 -3.42 -1.05 -10.15
N PRO A 81 -2.17 -1.44 -9.86
CA PRO A 81 -1.45 -2.48 -10.58
C PRO A 81 -2.22 -3.80 -10.64
N LYS A 82 -2.47 -4.29 -11.87
CA LYS A 82 -3.27 -5.51 -12.09
C LYS A 82 -2.72 -6.73 -11.36
N GLY A 83 -1.40 -6.92 -11.39
CA GLY A 83 -0.75 -8.05 -10.74
C GLY A 83 -0.96 -8.11 -9.23
N LEU A 84 -1.12 -6.95 -8.57
CA LEU A 84 -1.36 -6.88 -7.13
C LEU A 84 -2.83 -7.05 -6.76
N ARG A 85 -3.78 -6.80 -7.66
CA ARG A 85 -5.22 -6.89 -7.34
C ARG A 85 -5.67 -8.25 -6.87
N PHE A 86 -5.02 -9.29 -7.37
CA PHE A 86 -5.40 -10.69 -7.09
C PHE A 86 -4.61 -11.31 -5.93
N CYS A 87 -3.71 -10.56 -5.32
CA CYS A 87 -2.97 -11.05 -4.16
C CYS A 87 -3.88 -11.08 -2.93
N ALA A 88 -3.79 -12.15 -2.14
CA ALA A 88 -4.57 -12.29 -0.90
C ALA A 88 -4.34 -11.11 0.07
N ASN A 89 -3.11 -10.61 0.12
CA ASN A 89 -2.69 -9.51 0.98
C ASN A 89 -2.49 -8.21 0.19
N THR A 90 -3.35 -7.94 -0.79
CA THR A 90 -3.29 -6.70 -1.59
C THR A 90 -3.33 -5.46 -0.70
N PRO A 91 -2.32 -4.58 -0.73
CA PRO A 91 -2.37 -3.31 -0.03
C PRO A 91 -3.53 -2.45 -0.54
N LEU A 92 -4.25 -1.75 0.37
CA LEU A 92 -5.30 -0.81 -0.05
C LEU A 92 -4.74 0.44 -0.72
N VAL A 93 -3.52 0.81 -0.36
CA VAL A 93 -2.89 2.06 -0.80
C VAL A 93 -1.46 1.75 -1.22
N LEU A 94 -1.09 2.23 -2.40
CA LEU A 94 0.30 2.31 -2.85
C LEU A 94 0.67 3.75 -3.09
N PHE A 95 1.93 4.07 -2.84
CA PHE A 95 2.50 5.39 -3.08
C PHE A 95 3.43 5.30 -4.29
N GLN A 96 3.15 6.09 -5.31
CA GLN A 96 3.96 6.16 -6.52
C GLN A 96 4.66 7.52 -6.61
N LYS A 97 5.98 7.53 -6.70
CA LYS A 97 6.77 8.72 -7.02
C LYS A 97 7.43 8.54 -8.39
N GLY A 98 7.25 9.53 -9.26
CA GLY A 98 7.71 9.44 -10.65
C GLY A 98 6.77 8.69 -11.59
N SER A 99 7.21 8.48 -12.82
CA SER A 99 6.44 7.79 -13.87
C SER A 99 6.80 6.31 -13.92
N ILE A 100 5.88 5.48 -13.47
CA ILE A 100 6.02 4.02 -13.51
C ILE A 100 4.98 3.46 -14.49
N SER A 101 5.42 2.63 -15.42
CA SER A 101 4.52 1.86 -16.27
C SER A 101 4.20 0.52 -15.62
N TRP A 102 2.99 0.40 -15.05
CA TRP A 102 2.49 -0.87 -14.50
C TRP A 102 2.08 -1.90 -15.56
N LYS A 103 2.23 -1.54 -16.85
CA LYS A 103 1.99 -2.44 -17.98
C LYS A 103 3.23 -3.22 -18.40
N ASN A 104 4.33 -3.06 -17.67
CA ASN A 104 5.55 -3.79 -17.98
C ASN A 104 5.33 -5.28 -17.74
N GLU A 105 5.60 -6.10 -18.75
CA GLU A 105 5.46 -7.55 -18.68
C GLU A 105 6.70 -8.23 -18.09
N ARG A 106 7.82 -7.50 -18.05
CA ARG A 106 9.09 -7.99 -17.49
C ARG A 106 9.25 -7.47 -16.10
N ILE A 107 9.00 -8.33 -15.12
CA ILE A 107 9.11 -8.00 -13.69
C ILE A 107 10.16 -8.88 -13.06
N LEU A 108 11.11 -8.27 -12.38
CA LEU A 108 12.14 -8.97 -11.61
C LEU A 108 11.98 -8.60 -10.13
N SER A 109 11.80 -9.61 -9.29
CA SER A 109 11.80 -9.43 -7.84
C SER A 109 13.16 -9.77 -7.28
N ILE A 110 13.74 -8.86 -6.50
CA ILE A 110 15.00 -9.05 -5.79
C ILE A 110 14.68 -9.06 -4.30
N VAL A 111 14.97 -10.17 -3.64
CA VAL A 111 14.78 -10.36 -2.20
C VAL A 111 16.14 -10.69 -1.57
N GLY A 112 16.46 -10.03 -0.48
CA GLY A 112 17.76 -10.20 0.15
C GLY A 112 17.73 -10.09 1.68
N THR A 113 18.89 -10.26 2.29
CA THR A 113 19.09 -10.06 3.73
C THR A 113 19.14 -8.58 4.09
N ARG A 114 18.85 -8.27 5.36
CA ARG A 114 19.00 -6.89 5.91
C ARG A 114 20.44 -6.42 5.99
N ASN A 115 21.39 -7.37 6.07
CA ASN A 115 22.82 -7.09 6.18
C ASN A 115 23.54 -7.78 5.01
N PRO A 116 23.49 -7.23 3.79
CA PRO A 116 24.16 -7.80 2.64
C PRO A 116 25.68 -7.66 2.78
N THR A 117 26.42 -8.63 2.26
CA THR A 117 27.87 -8.50 2.10
C THR A 117 28.19 -7.58 0.90
N SER A 118 29.44 -7.08 0.84
CA SER A 118 29.88 -6.31 -0.35
C SER A 118 29.69 -7.09 -1.64
N ARG A 119 29.93 -8.40 -1.61
CA ARG A 119 29.75 -9.29 -2.76
C ARG A 119 28.29 -9.35 -3.23
N ASP A 120 27.33 -9.40 -2.29
CA ASP A 120 25.90 -9.41 -2.63
C ASP A 120 25.48 -8.10 -3.30
N VAL A 121 26.00 -6.98 -2.79
CA VAL A 121 25.75 -5.65 -3.37
C VAL A 121 26.33 -5.54 -4.78
N ASP A 122 27.57 -5.98 -4.98
CA ASP A 122 28.24 -5.93 -6.29
C ASP A 122 27.53 -6.85 -7.29
N PHE A 123 27.09 -8.04 -6.86
CA PHE A 123 26.29 -8.94 -7.69
C PHE A 123 24.97 -8.29 -8.13
N CYS A 124 24.25 -7.65 -7.19
CA CYS A 124 22.99 -6.96 -7.53
C CYS A 124 23.20 -5.82 -8.52
N LYS A 125 24.25 -5.01 -8.36
CA LYS A 125 24.59 -3.95 -9.30
C LYS A 125 24.85 -4.50 -10.70
N GLN A 126 25.72 -5.49 -10.80
CA GLN A 126 26.04 -6.14 -12.07
C GLN A 126 24.78 -6.71 -12.74
N LEU A 127 23.92 -7.41 -11.96
CA LEU A 127 22.67 -7.95 -12.47
C LEU A 127 21.76 -6.87 -13.05
N ILE A 128 21.64 -5.72 -12.38
CA ILE A 128 20.81 -4.61 -12.85
C ILE A 128 21.41 -3.99 -14.11
N GLU A 129 22.73 -3.82 -14.17
CA GLU A 129 23.45 -3.31 -15.36
C GLU A 129 23.24 -4.25 -16.55
N ASP A 130 23.41 -5.57 -16.37
CA ASP A 130 23.24 -6.56 -17.43
C ASP A 130 21.79 -6.63 -17.95
N LEU A 131 20.81 -6.32 -17.09
CA LEU A 131 19.39 -6.35 -17.45
C LEU A 131 18.85 -4.99 -17.93
N ALA A 132 19.64 -3.92 -17.87
CA ALA A 132 19.18 -2.56 -18.18
C ALA A 132 18.59 -2.42 -19.60
N GLU A 133 19.14 -3.13 -20.59
CA GLU A 133 18.63 -3.15 -21.97
C GLU A 133 17.20 -3.66 -22.08
N TYR A 134 16.79 -4.58 -21.21
CA TYR A 134 15.46 -5.19 -21.19
C TYR A 134 14.43 -4.31 -20.47
N LYS A 135 14.87 -3.24 -19.79
CA LYS A 135 14.03 -2.30 -19.01
C LYS A 135 13.00 -3.00 -18.12
N PRO A 136 13.38 -3.98 -17.29
CA PRO A 136 12.44 -4.65 -16.42
C PRO A 136 11.92 -3.71 -15.33
N LEU A 137 10.72 -3.99 -14.83
CA LEU A 137 10.26 -3.41 -13.56
C LEU A 137 10.93 -4.17 -12.42
N ILE A 138 11.79 -3.49 -11.66
CA ILE A 138 12.44 -4.08 -10.50
C ILE A 138 11.54 -3.91 -9.28
N VAL A 139 11.26 -5.02 -8.61
CA VAL A 139 10.54 -5.05 -7.33
C VAL A 139 11.50 -5.49 -6.25
N LEU A 140 11.71 -4.63 -5.27
CA LEU A 140 12.60 -4.87 -4.13
C LEU A 140 11.78 -5.11 -2.87
N ASP A 141 12.12 -6.14 -2.10
CA ASP A 141 11.59 -6.32 -0.74
C ASP A 141 12.54 -5.66 0.25
N PHE A 142 12.12 -4.50 0.77
CA PHE A 142 12.90 -3.71 1.71
C PHE A 142 12.74 -4.21 3.16
N LEU A 143 13.29 -5.34 3.47
CA LEU A 143 13.60 -5.67 4.86
C LEU A 143 14.93 -5.05 5.34
N GLY A 144 15.64 -4.38 4.43
CA GLY A 144 16.83 -3.56 4.66
C GLY A 144 17.10 -2.71 3.41
N VAL A 145 17.39 -1.42 3.60
CA VAL A 145 17.53 -0.46 2.51
C VAL A 145 18.74 -0.81 1.65
N LEU A 146 18.51 -1.31 0.43
CA LEU A 146 19.46 -1.21 -0.66
C LEU A 146 18.96 -0.10 -1.59
N ILE A 147 19.51 1.10 -1.45
CA ILE A 147 19.31 2.17 -2.44
C ILE A 147 20.38 1.95 -3.51
N LEU A 148 19.95 1.55 -4.67
CA LEU A 148 20.81 1.50 -5.87
C LEU A 148 20.70 2.82 -6.62
#